data_0808a12eecbda1329db1dda6b40318a9
#
_entry.id   0808a12eecbda1329db1dda6b40318a9
#
_cell.length_a   1.000
_cell.length_b   1.000
_cell.length_c   1.000
_cell.angle_alpha   90.00
_cell.angle_beta   90.00
_cell.angle_gamma   90.00
#
_symmetry.space_group_name_H-M   'P 1'
#
loop_
_entity.id
_entity.type
_entity.pdbx_description
1 polymer ?
#
loop_
_entity_poly.entity_id
_entity_poly.type
_entity_poly.pdbx_seq_one_letter_code
_entity_poly.pdbx_strand_id
1 'polypeptide(L)'
;ETTDLHMNLLSYDYYQDKTTDQYGLARAIALIKAARAEAPNSLLFDNGDLLQGNPMGDFVAKVSPLKDGQTHPAYRVMNQLGYDAANIGNHEFNYGLDFLRRSLKGANFPYVNANIYVADEHRNSDQARHAFTPYVLLDRQLVDAQGKTHAIKVGVIGFAPPQIMLWDKGHLEGKVIARDVLETARKYVPLMRAQ
;
A
#
# COMPACT_ATOMS: atom_id res chain seq x y z
N GLU A 1 1.73 10.67 -6.28
CA GLU A 1 1.93 9.79 -5.13
C GLU A 1 1.12 10.28 -3.95
N THR A 2 0.55 9.34 -3.18
CA THR A 2 -0.01 9.58 -1.84
C THR A 2 0.78 8.79 -0.81
N THR A 3 0.76 9.25 0.44
CA THR A 3 1.40 8.60 1.59
C THR A 3 0.67 9.03 2.85
N ASP A 4 0.69 8.20 3.89
CA ASP A 4 0.21 8.57 5.22
C ASP A 4 -1.23 9.11 5.23
N LEU A 5 -2.12 8.50 4.50
CA LEU A 5 -3.52 8.94 4.44
C LEU A 5 -4.28 8.70 5.77
N HIS A 6 -3.85 7.72 6.56
CA HIS A 6 -4.37 7.45 7.92
C HIS A 6 -5.89 7.48 8.00
N MET A 7 -6.57 6.85 7.03
CA MET A 7 -8.04 6.84 6.89
C MET A 7 -8.71 8.22 6.78
N ASN A 8 -7.94 9.29 6.52
CA ASN A 8 -8.50 10.60 6.24
C ASN A 8 -9.08 10.65 4.82
N LEU A 9 -10.18 9.96 4.61
CA LEU A 9 -10.84 9.85 3.30
C LEU A 9 -11.74 11.04 3.01
N LEU A 10 -12.46 11.52 4.03
CA LEU A 10 -13.41 12.63 3.93
C LEU A 10 -12.81 13.92 4.51
N SER A 11 -13.36 15.05 4.10
CA SER A 11 -13.05 16.37 4.67
C SER A 11 -13.78 16.56 6.00
N TYR A 12 -13.48 15.70 6.98
CA TYR A 12 -14.17 15.64 8.24
C TYR A 12 -13.24 15.27 9.39
N ASP A 13 -13.23 16.09 10.43
CA ASP A 13 -12.53 15.85 11.69
C ASP A 13 -13.44 15.09 12.64
N TYR A 14 -13.20 13.78 12.78
CA TYR A 14 -13.99 12.90 13.65
C TYR A 14 -13.77 13.16 15.15
N TYR A 15 -12.68 13.84 15.53
CA TYR A 15 -12.42 14.18 16.94
C TYR A 15 -13.15 15.46 17.35
N GLN A 16 -13.29 16.41 16.42
CA GLN A 16 -13.96 17.67 16.65
C GLN A 16 -15.43 17.67 16.16
N ASP A 17 -15.87 16.57 15.55
CA ASP A 17 -17.23 16.38 14.99
C ASP A 17 -17.63 17.52 14.04
N LYS A 18 -16.72 17.90 13.11
CA LYS A 18 -16.96 18.99 12.16
C LYS A 18 -16.26 18.77 10.83
N THR A 19 -16.75 19.46 9.80
CA THR A 19 -16.05 19.53 8.52
C THR A 19 -14.70 20.26 8.66
N THR A 20 -13.72 19.85 7.86
CA THR A 20 -12.39 20.48 7.79
C THR A 20 -11.94 20.62 6.34
N ASP A 21 -11.11 21.62 6.08
CA ASP A 21 -10.44 21.82 4.80
C ASP A 21 -8.93 21.52 4.85
N GLN A 22 -8.44 21.04 5.99
CA GLN A 22 -7.01 20.79 6.21
C GLN A 22 -6.55 19.44 5.65
N TYR A 23 -7.44 18.44 5.54
CA TYR A 23 -7.11 17.09 5.06
C TYR A 23 -8.33 16.40 4.43
N GLY A 24 -8.10 15.20 3.93
CA GLY A 24 -9.10 14.34 3.31
C GLY A 24 -8.76 14.01 1.85
N LEU A 25 -8.64 12.71 1.54
CA LEU A 25 -8.37 12.25 0.19
C LEU A 25 -9.39 12.79 -0.82
N ALA A 26 -10.65 12.95 -0.40
CA ALA A 26 -11.72 13.53 -1.20
C ALA A 26 -11.35 14.92 -1.78
N ARG A 27 -10.58 15.72 -1.04
CA ARG A 27 -10.10 17.03 -1.51
C ARG A 27 -8.98 16.90 -2.55
N ALA A 28 -8.14 15.86 -2.42
CA ALA A 28 -7.05 15.62 -3.35
C ALA A 28 -7.52 15.04 -4.69
N ILE A 29 -8.75 14.52 -4.79
CA ILE A 29 -9.27 13.89 -6.02
C ILE A 29 -9.20 14.83 -7.22
N ALA A 30 -9.62 16.08 -7.05
CA ALA A 30 -9.60 17.07 -8.13
C ALA A 30 -8.17 17.36 -8.61
N LEU A 31 -7.22 17.46 -7.67
CA LEU A 31 -5.79 17.68 -7.97
C LEU A 31 -5.17 16.50 -8.69
N ILE A 32 -5.47 15.26 -8.22
CA ILE A 32 -5.01 14.03 -8.87
C ILE A 32 -5.53 13.95 -10.32
N LYS A 33 -6.81 14.25 -10.52
CA LYS A 33 -7.42 14.24 -11.86
C LYS A 33 -6.82 15.31 -12.77
N ALA A 34 -6.58 16.51 -12.25
CA ALA A 34 -5.93 17.60 -13.00
C ALA A 34 -4.51 17.22 -13.42
N ALA A 35 -3.69 16.73 -12.48
CA ALA A 35 -2.32 16.29 -12.77
C ALA A 35 -2.28 15.16 -13.82
N ARG A 36 -3.22 14.22 -13.78
CA ARG A 36 -3.33 13.17 -14.80
C ARG A 36 -3.77 13.69 -16.16
N ALA A 37 -4.63 14.72 -16.20
CA ALA A 37 -5.04 15.35 -17.45
C ALA A 37 -3.88 16.12 -18.11
N GLU A 38 -3.00 16.72 -17.31
CA GLU A 38 -1.79 17.41 -17.80
C GLU A 38 -0.70 16.43 -18.25
N ALA A 39 -0.63 15.24 -17.66
CA ALA A 39 0.39 14.25 -17.92
C ALA A 39 -0.22 12.88 -18.30
N PRO A 40 -0.48 12.64 -19.59
CA PRO A 40 -1.08 11.38 -20.08
C PRO A 40 -0.27 10.14 -19.68
N ASN A 41 1.05 10.27 -19.61
CA ASN A 41 1.98 9.23 -19.15
C ASN A 41 2.17 9.29 -17.64
N SER A 42 1.10 9.20 -16.86
CA SER A 42 1.16 9.26 -15.40
C SER A 42 0.87 7.93 -14.75
N LEU A 43 1.52 7.69 -13.62
CA LEU A 43 1.27 6.58 -12.71
C LEU A 43 0.92 7.15 -11.33
N LEU A 44 0.05 6.45 -10.59
CA LEU A 44 -0.33 6.84 -9.24
C LEU A 44 -0.01 5.73 -8.26
N PHE A 45 0.83 6.02 -7.27
CA PHE A 45 1.26 5.11 -6.23
C PHE A 45 0.83 5.60 -4.85
N ASP A 46 0.67 4.66 -3.93
CA ASP A 46 0.51 4.94 -2.50
C ASP A 46 1.66 4.30 -1.73
N ASN A 47 2.28 5.05 -0.81
CA ASN A 47 3.42 4.55 -0.05
C ASN A 47 3.02 3.89 1.28
N GLY A 48 1.74 3.72 1.56
CA GLY A 48 1.23 3.06 2.75
C GLY A 48 0.85 4.03 3.87
N ASP A 49 0.70 3.48 5.07
CA ASP A 49 0.15 4.13 6.26
C ASP A 49 -1.28 4.65 6.01
N LEU A 50 -2.09 3.77 5.45
CA LEU A 50 -3.46 4.05 5.03
C LEU A 50 -4.51 3.66 6.08
N LEU A 51 -4.37 2.46 6.69
CA LEU A 51 -5.49 1.76 7.34
C LEU A 51 -5.78 2.23 8.76
N GLN A 52 -4.80 2.83 9.46
CA GLN A 52 -4.91 3.25 10.85
C GLN A 52 -4.64 4.76 10.96
N GLY A 53 -5.27 5.46 11.91
CA GLY A 53 -4.91 6.82 12.29
C GLY A 53 -6.05 7.75 12.63
N ASN A 54 -7.32 7.36 12.44
CA ASN A 54 -8.47 8.14 12.90
C ASN A 54 -9.65 7.25 13.30
N PRO A 55 -10.73 7.82 13.89
CA PRO A 55 -11.89 7.05 14.34
C PRO A 55 -12.59 6.22 13.26
N MET A 56 -12.54 6.61 11.98
CA MET A 56 -13.08 5.81 10.88
C MET A 56 -12.30 4.49 10.74
N GLY A 57 -10.96 4.53 10.86
CA GLY A 57 -10.12 3.34 10.83
C GLY A 57 -10.45 2.39 11.98
N ASP A 58 -10.52 2.91 13.18
CA ASP A 58 -10.91 2.13 14.37
C ASP A 58 -12.31 1.54 14.24
N PHE A 59 -13.25 2.29 13.71
CA PHE A 59 -14.61 1.80 13.48
C PHE A 59 -14.63 0.58 12.54
N VAL A 60 -13.94 0.67 11.41
CA VAL A 60 -13.89 -0.42 10.42
C VAL A 60 -13.13 -1.64 10.97
N ALA A 61 -12.11 -1.41 11.79
CA ALA A 61 -11.30 -2.51 12.31
C ALA A 61 -11.96 -3.22 13.51
N LYS A 62 -12.62 -2.48 14.41
CA LYS A 62 -13.01 -2.97 15.74
C LYS A 62 -14.53 -3.04 15.95
N VAL A 63 -15.30 -2.11 15.36
CA VAL A 63 -16.74 -1.97 15.61
C VAL A 63 -17.59 -2.61 14.51
N SER A 64 -17.22 -2.35 13.25
CA SER A 64 -17.92 -2.90 12.08
C SER A 64 -16.92 -3.57 11.13
N PRO A 65 -16.32 -4.70 11.53
CA PRO A 65 -15.31 -5.35 10.72
C PRO A 65 -15.88 -5.84 9.39
N LEU A 66 -15.02 -5.80 8.37
CA LEU A 66 -15.36 -6.23 7.00
C LEU A 66 -15.91 -7.65 7.00
N LYS A 67 -17.06 -7.83 6.38
CA LYS A 67 -17.61 -9.14 6.02
C LYS A 67 -16.96 -9.67 4.73
N ASP A 68 -17.09 -10.96 4.48
CA ASP A 68 -16.59 -11.54 3.24
C ASP A 68 -17.23 -10.88 2.02
N GLY A 69 -16.40 -10.57 1.03
CA GLY A 69 -16.82 -9.86 -0.18
C GLY A 69 -16.98 -8.34 -0.03
N GLN A 70 -16.82 -7.78 1.16
CA GLN A 70 -16.83 -6.33 1.32
C GLN A 70 -15.46 -5.72 1.02
N THR A 71 -15.49 -4.61 0.30
CA THR A 71 -14.30 -3.79 0.05
C THR A 71 -14.12 -2.75 1.14
N HIS A 72 -12.93 -2.66 1.70
CA HIS A 72 -12.56 -1.64 2.68
C HIS A 72 -12.82 -0.23 2.13
N PRO A 73 -13.38 0.72 2.92
CA PRO A 73 -13.73 2.07 2.45
C PRO A 73 -12.59 2.79 1.74
N ALA A 74 -11.37 2.71 2.24
CA ALA A 74 -10.20 3.30 1.59
C ALA A 74 -10.00 2.74 0.17
N TYR A 75 -10.07 1.42 0.00
CA TYR A 75 -9.87 0.79 -1.31
C TYR A 75 -11.03 1.06 -2.28
N ARG A 76 -12.23 1.30 -1.78
CA ARG A 76 -13.32 1.77 -2.66
C ARG A 76 -13.00 3.10 -3.33
N VAL A 77 -12.37 4.02 -2.60
CA VAL A 77 -11.94 5.32 -3.14
C VAL A 77 -10.72 5.15 -4.04
N MET A 78 -9.71 4.42 -3.57
CA MET A 78 -8.46 4.23 -4.33
C MET A 78 -8.68 3.47 -5.65
N ASN A 79 -9.57 2.47 -5.66
CA ASN A 79 -9.96 1.76 -6.88
C ASN A 79 -10.57 2.70 -7.93
N GLN A 80 -11.40 3.68 -7.50
CA GLN A 80 -11.98 4.67 -8.41
C GLN A 80 -10.95 5.68 -8.92
N LEU A 81 -9.90 5.94 -8.14
CA LEU A 81 -8.79 6.82 -8.54
C LEU A 81 -7.80 6.11 -9.46
N GLY A 82 -7.87 4.78 -9.59
CA GLY A 82 -7.02 4.00 -10.47
C GLY A 82 -5.55 4.02 -10.04
N TYR A 83 -5.27 3.68 -8.79
CA TYR A 83 -3.89 3.46 -8.35
C TYR A 83 -3.23 2.34 -9.14
N ASP A 84 -1.96 2.51 -9.46
CA ASP A 84 -1.18 1.53 -10.24
C ASP A 84 -0.51 0.48 -9.36
N ALA A 85 -0.09 0.84 -8.16
CA ALA A 85 0.37 -0.06 -7.10
C ALA A 85 0.43 0.69 -5.75
N ALA A 86 0.58 -0.06 -4.64
CA ALA A 86 0.80 0.52 -3.33
C ALA A 86 1.79 -0.31 -2.50
N ASN A 87 2.48 0.36 -1.57
CA ASN A 87 3.31 -0.25 -0.55
C ASN A 87 2.47 -0.58 0.69
N ILE A 88 2.92 -1.57 1.47
CA ILE A 88 2.44 -1.85 2.82
C ILE A 88 3.36 -1.11 3.79
N GLY A 89 2.87 -0.02 4.38
CA GLY A 89 3.58 0.77 5.39
C GLY A 89 3.53 0.12 6.78
N ASN A 90 3.98 0.83 7.79
CA ASN A 90 4.00 0.28 9.16
C ASN A 90 2.62 0.30 9.83
N HIS A 91 1.80 1.30 9.57
CA HIS A 91 0.47 1.40 10.16
C HIS A 91 -0.55 0.40 9.61
N GLU A 92 -0.23 -0.30 8.52
CA GLU A 92 -1.02 -1.42 8.03
C GLU A 92 -1.04 -2.62 9.00
N PHE A 93 -0.04 -2.73 9.88
CA PHE A 93 0.07 -3.84 10.84
C PHE A 93 -0.66 -3.61 12.16
N ASN A 94 -1.08 -2.40 12.48
CA ASN A 94 -1.63 -2.02 13.79
C ASN A 94 -2.92 -2.77 14.18
N TYR A 95 -3.69 -3.26 13.23
CA TYR A 95 -4.88 -4.10 13.49
C TYR A 95 -4.63 -5.59 13.26
N GLY A 96 -3.36 -5.98 13.03
CA GLY A 96 -2.93 -7.36 12.84
C GLY A 96 -3.08 -7.86 11.39
N LEU A 97 -2.40 -9.00 11.15
CA LEU A 97 -2.26 -9.57 9.79
C LEU A 97 -3.59 -10.01 9.18
N ASP A 98 -4.53 -10.50 9.97
CA ASP A 98 -5.81 -10.99 9.44
C ASP A 98 -6.68 -9.83 8.94
N PHE A 99 -6.70 -8.72 9.67
CA PHE A 99 -7.36 -7.50 9.22
C PHE A 99 -6.70 -6.96 7.95
N LEU A 100 -5.36 -6.85 7.95
CA LEU A 100 -4.60 -6.39 6.79
C LEU A 100 -4.92 -7.24 5.55
N ARG A 101 -4.75 -8.56 5.64
CA ARG A 101 -5.01 -9.47 4.52
C ARG A 101 -6.44 -9.40 3.99
N ARG A 102 -7.41 -9.26 4.89
CA ARG A 102 -8.83 -9.09 4.53
C ARG A 102 -9.06 -7.77 3.80
N SER A 103 -8.47 -6.69 4.28
CA SER A 103 -8.57 -5.37 3.68
C SER A 103 -7.97 -5.34 2.27
N LEU A 104 -6.76 -5.91 2.08
CA LEU A 104 -6.07 -5.96 0.80
C LEU A 104 -6.86 -6.68 -0.31
N LYS A 105 -7.74 -7.64 0.03
CA LYS A 105 -8.58 -8.34 -0.96
C LYS A 105 -9.51 -7.42 -1.75
N GLY A 106 -9.82 -6.24 -1.21
CA GLY A 106 -10.69 -5.27 -1.86
C GLY A 106 -9.98 -4.31 -2.81
N ALA A 107 -8.63 -4.29 -2.84
CA ALA A 107 -7.87 -3.49 -3.78
C ALA A 107 -7.87 -4.12 -5.17
N ASN A 108 -8.07 -3.33 -6.23
CA ASN A 108 -7.97 -3.77 -7.63
C ASN A 108 -6.61 -3.46 -8.27
N PHE A 109 -5.65 -3.09 -7.46
CA PHE A 109 -4.25 -2.82 -7.80
C PHE A 109 -3.34 -3.62 -6.86
N PRO A 110 -2.09 -3.93 -7.27
CA PRO A 110 -1.18 -4.73 -6.46
C PRO A 110 -0.65 -3.95 -5.24
N TYR A 111 -0.53 -4.66 -4.12
CA TYR A 111 0.24 -4.25 -2.96
C TYR A 111 1.57 -4.98 -2.93
N VAL A 112 2.63 -4.28 -2.60
CA VAL A 112 3.99 -4.82 -2.54
C VAL A 112 4.63 -4.62 -1.17
N ASN A 113 5.39 -5.63 -0.72
CA ASN A 113 6.34 -5.51 0.39
C ASN A 113 7.36 -6.63 0.30
N ALA A 114 8.63 -6.28 0.12
CA ALA A 114 9.69 -7.23 -0.18
C ALA A 114 10.43 -7.75 1.05
N ASN A 115 10.38 -7.06 2.19
CA ASN A 115 11.20 -7.41 3.34
C ASN A 115 10.46 -8.09 4.49
N ILE A 116 9.15 -8.38 4.32
CA ILE A 116 8.37 -9.12 5.31
C ILE A 116 8.19 -10.56 4.86
N TYR A 117 8.63 -11.48 5.70
CA TYR A 117 8.63 -12.93 5.44
C TYR A 117 7.79 -13.68 6.46
N VAL A 118 7.30 -14.86 6.08
CA VAL A 118 6.60 -15.77 7.00
C VAL A 118 7.60 -16.32 8.02
N ALA A 119 7.22 -16.37 9.31
CA ALA A 119 8.06 -16.88 10.40
C ALA A 119 7.94 -18.40 10.52
N ASP A 120 8.25 -19.16 9.46
CA ASP A 120 8.32 -20.62 9.45
C ASP A 120 9.75 -21.15 9.64
N GLU A 121 9.94 -22.47 9.52
CA GLU A 121 11.24 -23.11 9.63
C GLU A 121 12.26 -22.66 8.57
N HIS A 122 11.79 -22.16 7.43
CA HIS A 122 12.62 -21.67 6.33
C HIS A 122 12.99 -20.20 6.45
N ARG A 123 12.51 -19.48 7.49
CA ARG A 123 12.65 -18.01 7.63
C ARG A 123 14.09 -17.47 7.52
N ASN A 124 15.09 -18.28 7.82
CA ASN A 124 16.51 -17.90 7.78
C ASN A 124 17.27 -18.51 6.59
N SER A 125 16.56 -19.08 5.63
CA SER A 125 17.15 -19.74 4.45
C SER A 125 16.79 -19.00 3.17
N ASP A 126 17.35 -19.47 2.04
CA ASP A 126 16.99 -19.00 0.70
C ASP A 126 15.58 -19.44 0.27
N GLN A 127 14.98 -20.40 0.99
CA GLN A 127 13.61 -20.87 0.80
C GLN A 127 12.58 -20.05 1.60
N ALA A 128 13.00 -18.97 2.28
CA ALA A 128 12.10 -18.11 3.03
C ALA A 128 11.00 -17.53 2.13
N ARG A 129 9.76 -17.66 2.61
CA ARG A 129 8.57 -17.22 1.88
C ARG A 129 8.21 -15.79 2.24
N HIS A 130 7.99 -14.95 1.22
CA HIS A 130 7.43 -13.63 1.45
C HIS A 130 6.03 -13.70 2.04
N ALA A 131 5.72 -12.82 2.98
CA ALA A 131 4.37 -12.69 3.54
C ALA A 131 3.42 -11.95 2.59
N PHE A 132 3.97 -11.15 1.67
CA PHE A 132 3.27 -10.36 0.66
C PHE A 132 4.01 -10.47 -0.69
N THR A 133 3.40 -9.96 -1.76
CA THR A 133 4.07 -9.85 -3.06
C THR A 133 5.29 -8.93 -2.93
N PRO A 134 6.52 -9.41 -3.23
CA PRO A 134 7.72 -8.60 -2.98
C PRO A 134 7.84 -7.39 -3.91
N TYR A 135 7.47 -7.54 -5.17
CA TYR A 135 7.48 -6.50 -6.19
C TYR A 135 6.55 -6.87 -7.34
N VAL A 136 6.25 -5.91 -8.19
CA VAL A 136 5.51 -6.13 -9.44
C VAL A 136 6.20 -5.42 -10.60
N LEU A 137 6.02 -5.95 -11.80
CA LEU A 137 6.40 -5.32 -13.05
C LEU A 137 5.13 -4.92 -13.78
N LEU A 138 4.96 -3.63 -14.00
CA LEU A 138 3.81 -3.06 -14.67
C LEU A 138 4.16 -2.81 -16.13
N ASP A 139 3.51 -3.50 -17.07
CA ASP A 139 3.62 -3.19 -18.49
C ASP A 139 2.82 -1.93 -18.81
N ARG A 140 3.46 -0.95 -19.42
CA ARG A 140 2.85 0.34 -19.76
C ARG A 140 3.14 0.71 -21.20
N GLN A 141 2.19 1.39 -21.82
CA GLN A 141 2.35 2.02 -23.12
C GLN A 141 2.46 3.52 -22.91
N LEU A 142 3.63 4.07 -23.12
CA LEU A 142 3.91 5.50 -22.94
C LEU A 142 4.07 6.16 -24.29
N VAL A 143 3.54 7.39 -24.44
CA VAL A 143 3.58 8.15 -25.67
C VAL A 143 4.63 9.26 -25.55
N ASP A 144 5.58 9.32 -26.48
CA ASP A 144 6.59 10.38 -26.53
C ASP A 144 6.06 11.71 -27.08
N ALA A 145 6.90 12.73 -27.08
CA ALA A 145 6.55 14.07 -27.58
C ALA A 145 6.21 14.10 -29.09
N GLN A 146 6.60 13.06 -29.84
CA GLN A 146 6.29 12.90 -31.26
C GLN A 146 5.03 12.07 -31.50
N GLY A 147 4.35 11.65 -30.43
CA GLY A 147 3.14 10.82 -30.50
C GLY A 147 3.42 9.33 -30.72
N LYS A 148 4.67 8.88 -30.66
CA LYS A 148 5.03 7.47 -30.81
C LYS A 148 4.87 6.74 -29.48
N THR A 149 4.28 5.56 -29.54
CA THR A 149 4.07 4.69 -28.36
C THR A 149 5.27 3.78 -28.12
N HIS A 150 5.67 3.67 -26.88
CA HIS A 150 6.76 2.82 -26.40
C HIS A 150 6.26 1.90 -25.30
N ALA A 151 6.52 0.60 -25.44
CA ALA A 151 6.29 -0.37 -24.37
C ALA A 151 7.39 -0.24 -23.31
N ILE A 152 7.01 0.01 -22.07
CA ILE A 152 7.93 0.18 -20.94
C ILE A 152 7.47 -0.70 -19.79
N LYS A 153 8.42 -1.35 -19.13
CA LYS A 153 8.19 -2.04 -17.86
C LYS A 153 8.57 -1.12 -16.68
N VAL A 154 7.65 -0.96 -15.76
CA VAL A 154 7.88 -0.19 -14.53
C VAL A 154 7.91 -1.16 -13.35
N GLY A 155 9.08 -1.33 -12.74
CA GLY A 155 9.24 -2.14 -11.53
C GLY A 155 8.83 -1.36 -10.29
N VAL A 156 7.93 -1.93 -9.48
CA VAL A 156 7.51 -1.36 -8.20
C VAL A 156 7.86 -2.34 -7.09
N ILE A 157 8.64 -1.91 -6.12
CA ILE A 157 9.04 -2.66 -4.93
C ILE A 157 8.74 -1.84 -3.69
N GLY A 158 8.28 -2.48 -2.63
CA GLY A 158 7.93 -1.83 -1.37
C GLY A 158 8.66 -2.43 -0.19
N PHE A 159 8.77 -1.65 0.88
CA PHE A 159 9.40 -2.05 2.13
C PHE A 159 8.64 -1.47 3.33
N ALA A 160 8.75 -2.14 4.47
CA ALA A 160 8.36 -1.61 5.77
C ALA A 160 9.58 -1.55 6.69
N PRO A 161 9.65 -0.61 7.63
CA PRO A 161 10.75 -0.54 8.60
C PRO A 161 10.76 -1.81 9.47
N PRO A 162 11.92 -2.48 9.67
CA PRO A 162 12.00 -3.68 10.51
C PRO A 162 11.51 -3.46 11.95
N GLN A 163 11.45 -2.23 12.40
CA GLN A 163 10.96 -1.83 13.72
C GLN A 163 9.49 -2.19 13.97
N ILE A 164 8.70 -2.49 12.93
CA ILE A 164 7.34 -3.04 13.11
C ILE A 164 7.33 -4.27 14.01
N MET A 165 8.41 -5.06 14.00
CA MET A 165 8.54 -6.25 14.87
C MET A 165 8.58 -5.89 16.37
N LEU A 166 8.91 -4.64 16.70
CA LEU A 166 8.83 -4.09 18.05
C LEU A 166 7.50 -3.36 18.28
N TRP A 167 7.12 -2.49 17.36
CA TRP A 167 5.93 -1.64 17.50
C TRP A 167 4.64 -2.46 17.53
N ASP A 168 4.54 -3.48 16.68
CA ASP A 168 3.38 -4.35 16.55
C ASP A 168 3.65 -5.78 17.02
N LYS A 169 4.55 -5.95 17.99
CA LYS A 169 4.98 -7.26 18.49
C LYS A 169 3.80 -8.18 18.80
N GLY A 170 2.78 -7.70 19.49
CA GLY A 170 1.59 -8.49 19.86
C GLY A 170 0.82 -9.06 18.68
N HIS A 171 0.92 -8.44 17.50
CA HIS A 171 0.28 -8.87 16.27
C HIS A 171 1.16 -9.73 15.37
N LEU A 172 2.51 -9.56 15.44
CA LEU A 172 3.46 -10.05 14.44
C LEU A 172 4.36 -11.18 14.95
N GLU A 173 4.65 -11.24 16.25
CA GLU A 173 5.55 -12.24 16.83
C GLU A 173 5.13 -13.67 16.49
N GLY A 174 6.06 -14.49 16.02
CA GLY A 174 5.82 -15.88 15.62
C GLY A 174 5.06 -16.04 14.28
N LYS A 175 4.62 -14.98 13.64
CA LYS A 175 3.87 -15.03 12.37
C LYS A 175 4.68 -14.55 11.18
N VAL A 176 5.43 -13.47 11.37
CA VAL A 176 6.31 -12.88 10.34
C VAL A 176 7.63 -12.44 10.94
N ILE A 177 8.60 -12.20 10.06
CA ILE A 177 9.86 -11.51 10.37
C ILE A 177 10.06 -10.39 9.37
N ALA A 178 10.72 -9.30 9.78
CA ALA A 178 11.14 -8.22 8.91
C ALA A 178 12.67 -8.28 8.73
N ARG A 179 13.12 -8.28 7.48
CA ARG A 179 14.54 -8.23 7.13
C ARG A 179 15.00 -6.79 6.88
N ASP A 180 16.31 -6.60 6.87
CA ASP A 180 16.91 -5.32 6.53
C ASP A 180 16.49 -4.84 5.14
N VAL A 181 16.12 -3.56 5.04
CA VAL A 181 15.62 -2.94 3.80
C VAL A 181 16.72 -2.90 2.74
N LEU A 182 17.94 -2.49 3.11
CA LEU A 182 19.05 -2.34 2.17
C LEU A 182 19.50 -3.68 1.59
N GLU A 183 19.62 -4.70 2.44
CA GLU A 183 19.97 -6.07 2.01
C GLU A 183 18.91 -6.63 1.07
N THR A 184 17.63 -6.43 1.42
CA THR A 184 16.51 -6.87 0.58
C THR A 184 16.51 -6.15 -0.76
N ALA A 185 16.71 -4.82 -0.77
CA ALA A 185 16.79 -4.05 -2.01
C ALA A 185 17.95 -4.50 -2.91
N ARG A 186 19.13 -4.74 -2.32
CA ARG A 186 20.31 -5.27 -3.05
C ARG A 186 20.05 -6.62 -3.72
N LYS A 187 19.20 -7.45 -3.12
CA LYS A 187 18.80 -8.74 -3.67
C LYS A 187 17.78 -8.58 -4.81
N TYR A 188 16.71 -7.82 -4.60
CA TYR A 188 15.55 -7.84 -5.51
C TYR A 188 15.63 -6.81 -6.65
N VAL A 189 16.26 -5.64 -6.45
CA VAL A 189 16.35 -4.63 -7.53
C VAL A 189 17.09 -5.15 -8.75
N PRO A 190 18.24 -5.86 -8.64
CA PRO A 190 18.89 -6.46 -9.82
C PRO A 190 18.01 -7.53 -10.50
N LEU A 191 17.28 -8.35 -9.73
CA LEU A 191 16.38 -9.36 -10.28
C LEU A 191 15.23 -8.73 -11.08
N MET A 192 14.67 -7.63 -10.58
CA MET A 192 13.63 -6.88 -11.29
C MET A 192 14.16 -6.27 -12.60
N ARG A 193 15.39 -5.73 -12.58
CA ARG A 193 16.01 -5.12 -13.76
C ARG A 193 16.37 -6.13 -14.85
N ALA A 194 16.51 -7.41 -14.50
CA ALA A 194 16.81 -8.49 -15.44
C ALA A 194 15.58 -9.04 -16.18
N GLN A 195 14.38 -8.62 -15.81
CA GLN A 195 13.08 -9.03 -16.38
C GLN A 195 12.48 -7.95 -17.27
#